data_06613062773233f42357053c4de759d6
#
_entry.id   06613062773233f42357053c4de759d6
#
_cell.length_a   1.000
_cell.length_b   1.000
_cell.length_c   1.000
_cell.angle_alpha   90.00
_cell.angle_beta   90.00
_cell.angle_gamma   90.00
#
_symmetry.space_group_name_H-M   'P 1'
#
loop_
_entity.id
_entity.type
_entity.pdbx_description
1 polymer ?
#
loop_
_entity_poly.entity_id
_entity_poly.type
_entity_poly.pdbx_seq_one_letter_code
_entity_poly.pdbx_strand_id
1 'polypeptide(L)'
;MLREYIISEAMSFLDIPTTRSLAVVKTGENVFREKTLQGAILTRVASSHIRVGTFQYIAARQKEDELKTLLDYTIDRHYPEIKNSNNKALDLIKLLIERQCNLVVNWMRVGFIHG
;
A
#
# COMPACT_ATOMS: atom_id res chain seq x y z
N MET A 1 9.17 12.58 -5.76
CA MET A 1 7.75 12.99 -5.58
C MET A 1 6.99 13.16 -6.90
N LEU A 2 7.46 13.96 -7.90
CA LEU A 2 6.75 14.08 -9.19
C LEU A 2 6.65 12.75 -9.94
N ARG A 3 7.69 11.91 -9.90
CA ARG A 3 7.65 10.58 -10.51
C ARG A 3 6.54 9.72 -9.92
N GLU A 4 6.41 9.68 -8.60
CA GLU A 4 5.36 8.93 -7.91
C GLU A 4 3.97 9.47 -8.24
N TYR A 5 3.83 10.80 -8.36
CA TYR A 5 2.58 11.42 -8.79
C TYR A 5 2.18 10.94 -10.19
N ILE A 6 3.09 11.12 -11.16
CA ILE A 6 2.83 10.80 -12.57
C ILE A 6 2.54 9.30 -12.74
N ILE A 7 3.35 8.42 -12.13
CA ILE A 7 3.19 6.97 -12.26
C ILE A 7 1.90 6.49 -11.61
N SER A 8 1.53 6.99 -10.42
CA SER A 8 0.28 6.58 -9.79
C SER A 8 -0.95 6.97 -10.62
N GLU A 9 -0.96 8.16 -11.21
CA GLU A 9 -2.05 8.58 -12.07
C GLU A 9 -2.05 7.81 -13.40
N ALA A 10 -0.87 7.54 -13.99
CA ALA A 10 -0.76 6.71 -15.20
C ALA A 10 -1.28 5.29 -14.95
N MET A 11 -0.92 4.65 -13.83
CA MET A 11 -1.42 3.32 -13.46
C MET A 11 -2.95 3.33 -13.30
N SER A 12 -3.50 4.35 -12.67
CA SER A 12 -4.96 4.50 -12.56
C SER A 12 -5.65 4.62 -13.91
N PHE A 13 -5.05 5.35 -14.87
CA PHE A 13 -5.56 5.49 -16.23
C PHE A 13 -5.50 4.19 -17.04
N LEU A 14 -4.59 3.29 -16.68
CA LEU A 14 -4.44 1.96 -17.26
C LEU A 14 -5.28 0.89 -16.54
N ASP A 15 -6.21 1.29 -15.68
CA ASP A 15 -7.04 0.42 -14.84
C ASP A 15 -6.22 -0.56 -13.95
N ILE A 16 -4.99 -0.15 -13.60
CA ILE A 16 -4.14 -0.89 -12.67
C ILE A 16 -4.37 -0.35 -11.26
N PRO A 17 -4.74 -1.21 -10.29
CA PRO A 17 -4.97 -0.79 -8.92
C PRO A 17 -3.78 -0.03 -8.33
N THR A 18 -4.02 1.18 -7.86
CA THR A 18 -2.99 2.05 -7.28
C THR A 18 -3.61 3.05 -6.31
N THR A 19 -2.78 3.65 -5.46
CA THR A 19 -3.20 4.83 -4.70
C THR A 19 -3.19 6.04 -5.62
N ARG A 20 -4.19 6.93 -5.48
CA ARG A 20 -4.27 8.18 -6.23
C ARG A 20 -3.39 9.25 -5.58
N SER A 21 -2.92 10.17 -6.37
CA SER A 21 -2.13 11.31 -5.92
C SER A 21 -2.97 12.59 -5.99
N LEU A 22 -3.19 13.23 -4.84
CA LEU A 22 -4.00 14.44 -4.78
C LEU A 22 -3.19 15.70 -5.10
N ALA A 23 -2.02 15.83 -4.47
CA ALA A 23 -1.18 17.02 -4.61
C ALA A 23 0.29 16.73 -4.32
N VAL A 24 1.17 17.50 -4.95
CA VAL A 24 2.60 17.60 -4.60
C VAL A 24 2.91 19.05 -4.26
N VAL A 25 3.41 19.27 -3.06
CA VAL A 25 3.76 20.60 -2.55
C VAL A 25 5.25 20.67 -2.22
N LYS A 26 5.95 21.70 -2.72
CA LYS A 26 7.33 21.94 -2.31
C LYS A 26 7.35 22.48 -0.87
N THR A 27 8.24 21.98 -0.03
CA THR A 27 8.34 22.43 1.37
C THR A 27 9.17 23.70 1.52
N GLY A 28 9.97 24.04 0.51
CA GLY A 28 10.96 25.14 0.62
C GLY A 28 12.24 24.72 1.35
N GLU A 29 12.28 23.56 1.95
CA GLU A 29 13.44 23.02 2.66
C GLU A 29 14.24 22.05 1.77
N ASN A 30 15.51 21.88 2.08
CA ASN A 30 16.36 20.92 1.42
C ASN A 30 16.35 19.58 2.15
N VAL A 31 16.34 18.49 1.39
CA VAL A 31 16.53 17.13 1.89
C VAL A 31 17.92 16.66 1.47
N PHE A 32 18.72 16.30 2.46
CA PHE A 32 20.08 15.81 2.27
C PHE A 32 20.04 14.27 2.12
N ARG A 33 20.48 13.79 0.95
CA ARG A 33 20.74 12.38 0.63
C ARG A 33 22.12 12.32 -0.02
N GLU A 34 22.33 11.47 -1.02
CA GLU A 34 23.55 11.49 -1.84
C GLU A 34 23.80 12.86 -2.49
N LYS A 35 22.73 13.58 -2.78
CA LYS A 35 22.74 14.97 -3.28
C LYS A 35 21.71 15.77 -2.52
N THR A 36 21.95 17.07 -2.43
CA THR A 36 20.96 18.01 -1.89
C THR A 36 19.81 18.14 -2.89
N LEU A 37 18.61 17.82 -2.43
CA LEU A 37 17.38 17.87 -3.22
C LEU A 37 16.36 18.78 -2.56
N GLN A 38 15.50 19.41 -3.37
CA GLN A 38 14.36 20.14 -2.82
C GLN A 38 13.35 19.18 -2.20
N GLY A 39 12.95 19.48 -0.97
CA GLY A 39 11.92 18.76 -0.26
C GLY A 39 10.54 18.96 -0.89
N ALA A 40 9.73 17.90 -0.88
CA ALA A 40 8.33 17.96 -1.30
C ALA A 40 7.51 16.93 -0.54
N ILE A 41 6.23 17.25 -0.35
CA ILE A 41 5.22 16.36 0.24
C ILE A 41 4.27 15.92 -0.85
N LEU A 42 4.02 14.61 -0.93
CA LEU A 42 3.02 14.02 -1.80
C LEU A 42 1.84 13.57 -0.95
N THR A 43 0.66 14.13 -1.20
CA THR A 43 -0.58 13.69 -0.58
C THR A 43 -1.21 12.58 -1.42
N ARG A 44 -1.47 11.44 -0.81
CA ARG A 44 -2.10 10.28 -1.44
C ARG A 44 -3.50 10.03 -0.90
N VAL A 45 -4.37 9.53 -1.78
CA VAL A 45 -5.73 9.09 -1.45
C VAL A 45 -5.86 7.62 -1.79
N ALA A 46 -6.32 6.83 -0.83
CA ALA A 46 -6.53 5.39 -1.01
C ALA A 46 -7.67 4.90 -0.11
N SER A 47 -8.25 3.75 -0.46
CA SER A 47 -9.23 3.05 0.40
C SER A 47 -8.58 2.54 1.68
N SER A 48 -7.27 2.27 1.66
CA SER A 48 -6.49 1.86 2.82
C SER A 48 -5.06 2.40 2.76
N HIS A 49 -4.51 2.75 3.92
CA HIS A 49 -3.09 3.02 4.14
C HIS A 49 -2.41 1.96 5.01
N ILE A 50 -3.12 0.86 5.32
CA ILE A 50 -2.53 -0.29 6.01
C ILE A 50 -1.50 -0.94 5.09
N ARG A 51 -0.33 -1.23 5.62
CA ARG A 51 0.79 -1.86 4.92
C ARG A 51 1.22 -3.13 5.63
N VAL A 52 1.95 -3.99 4.94
CA VAL A 52 2.61 -5.15 5.57
C VAL A 52 3.44 -4.72 6.77
N GLY A 53 4.15 -3.58 6.67
CA GLY A 53 4.91 -3.00 7.78
C GLY A 53 4.09 -2.65 9.01
N THR A 54 2.78 -2.38 8.89
CA THR A 54 1.90 -2.15 10.05
C THR A 54 1.76 -3.43 10.88
N PHE A 55 1.55 -4.56 10.21
CA PHE A 55 1.51 -5.88 10.85
C PHE A 55 2.87 -6.27 11.44
N GLN A 56 3.95 -6.08 10.69
CA GLN A 56 5.32 -6.36 11.13
C GLN A 56 5.70 -5.55 12.38
N TYR A 57 5.31 -4.28 12.43
CA TYR A 57 5.57 -3.40 13.57
C TYR A 57 4.92 -3.90 14.86
N ILE A 58 3.68 -4.37 14.79
CA ILE A 58 2.96 -4.93 15.96
C ILE A 58 3.54 -6.30 16.32
N ALA A 59 3.78 -7.17 15.32
CA ALA A 59 4.34 -8.50 15.53
C ALA A 59 5.73 -8.44 16.19
N ALA A 60 6.60 -7.53 15.76
CA ALA A 60 7.92 -7.34 16.35
C ALA A 60 7.88 -6.93 17.85
N ARG A 61 6.75 -6.39 18.30
CA ARG A 61 6.51 -6.03 19.71
C ARG A 61 5.85 -7.14 20.51
N GLN A 62 5.60 -8.29 19.90
CA GLN A 62 4.95 -9.46 20.54
C GLN A 62 3.57 -9.11 21.15
N LYS A 63 2.85 -8.18 20.54
CA LYS A 63 1.54 -7.73 21.00
C LYS A 63 0.43 -8.47 20.23
N GLU A 64 0.17 -9.70 20.63
CA GLU A 64 -0.78 -10.58 19.95
C GLU A 64 -2.21 -10.03 19.89
N ASP A 65 -2.68 -9.40 20.96
CA ASP A 65 -4.02 -8.79 21.00
C ASP A 65 -4.17 -7.62 20.05
N GLU A 66 -3.14 -6.77 19.95
CA GLU A 66 -3.13 -5.66 18.98
C GLU A 66 -3.07 -6.20 17.54
N LEU A 67 -2.29 -7.26 17.31
CA LEU A 67 -2.20 -7.91 15.99
C LEU A 67 -3.54 -8.51 15.56
N LYS A 68 -4.23 -9.16 16.48
CA LYS A 68 -5.57 -9.72 16.26
C LYS A 68 -6.60 -8.62 15.98
N THR A 69 -6.55 -7.53 16.73
CA THR A 69 -7.41 -6.36 16.51
C THR A 69 -7.17 -5.75 15.13
N LEU A 70 -5.91 -5.61 14.71
CA LEU A 70 -5.57 -5.12 13.37
C LEU A 70 -6.06 -6.07 12.28
N LEU A 71 -5.94 -7.40 12.50
CA LEU A 71 -6.44 -8.41 11.57
C LEU A 71 -7.96 -8.28 11.39
N ASP A 72 -8.71 -8.28 12.49
CA ASP A 72 -10.18 -8.17 12.47
C ASP A 72 -10.62 -6.84 11.81
N TYR A 73 -9.99 -5.71 12.15
CA TYR A 73 -10.25 -4.43 11.51
C TYR A 73 -9.99 -4.46 9.99
N THR A 74 -8.88 -5.09 9.58
CA THR A 74 -8.51 -5.20 8.16
C THR A 74 -9.53 -6.02 7.40
N ILE A 75 -9.98 -7.13 7.97
CA ILE A 75 -10.99 -8.00 7.38
C ILE A 75 -12.35 -7.29 7.31
N ASP A 76 -12.83 -6.73 8.40
CA ASP A 76 -14.12 -6.05 8.44
C ASP A 76 -14.23 -4.93 7.41
N ARG A 77 -13.13 -4.21 7.18
CA ARG A 77 -13.10 -3.07 6.29
C ARG A 77 -12.83 -3.41 4.82
N HIS A 78 -11.96 -4.37 4.54
CA HIS A 78 -11.41 -4.60 3.20
C HIS A 78 -11.65 -5.98 2.63
N TYR A 79 -12.09 -6.93 3.46
CA TYR A 79 -12.28 -8.34 3.11
C TYR A 79 -13.51 -8.93 3.81
N PRO A 80 -14.69 -8.27 3.74
CA PRO A 80 -15.88 -8.70 4.48
C PRO A 80 -16.31 -10.13 4.11
N GLU A 81 -15.92 -10.63 2.93
CA GLU A 81 -16.20 -11.96 2.44
C GLU A 81 -15.62 -13.08 3.32
N ILE A 82 -14.53 -12.82 4.02
CA ILE A 82 -13.91 -13.80 4.94
C ILE A 82 -14.16 -13.52 6.43
N LYS A 83 -15.06 -12.59 6.74
CA LYS A 83 -15.37 -12.21 8.13
C LYS A 83 -15.78 -13.39 9.01
N ASN A 84 -16.52 -14.33 8.44
CA ASN A 84 -17.03 -15.52 9.13
C ASN A 84 -16.18 -16.79 8.89
N SER A 85 -14.96 -16.63 8.36
CA SER A 85 -14.06 -17.76 8.14
C SER A 85 -13.57 -18.35 9.47
N ASN A 86 -13.41 -19.67 9.49
CA ASN A 86 -12.81 -20.40 10.61
C ASN A 86 -11.30 -20.13 10.74
N ASN A 87 -10.65 -19.68 9.66
CA ASN A 87 -9.21 -19.36 9.66
C ASN A 87 -8.96 -18.05 8.91
N LYS A 88 -9.39 -16.93 9.52
CA LYS A 88 -9.31 -15.60 8.96
C LYS A 88 -7.91 -15.18 8.50
N ALA A 89 -6.88 -15.54 9.29
CA ALA A 89 -5.50 -15.17 8.96
C ALA A 89 -5.02 -15.88 7.69
N LEU A 90 -5.28 -17.17 7.55
CA LEU A 90 -4.90 -17.94 6.37
C LEU A 90 -5.64 -17.47 5.12
N ASP A 91 -6.93 -17.20 5.24
CA ASP A 91 -7.74 -16.76 4.10
C ASP A 91 -7.39 -15.34 3.68
N LEU A 92 -7.06 -14.45 4.63
CA LEU A 92 -6.52 -13.12 4.32
C LEU A 92 -5.20 -13.25 3.53
N ILE A 93 -4.28 -14.12 3.96
CA ILE A 93 -2.99 -14.32 3.26
C ILE A 93 -3.23 -14.81 1.84
N LYS A 94 -4.14 -15.76 1.61
CA LYS A 94 -4.48 -16.25 0.26
C LYS A 94 -4.98 -15.11 -0.64
N LEU A 95 -5.92 -14.29 -0.16
CA LEU A 95 -6.45 -13.15 -0.89
C LEU A 95 -5.37 -12.09 -1.18
N LEU A 96 -4.48 -11.84 -0.23
CA LEU A 96 -3.35 -10.92 -0.43
C LEU A 96 -2.40 -11.44 -1.51
N ILE A 97 -2.06 -12.73 -1.50
CA ILE A 97 -1.21 -13.36 -2.53
C ILE A 97 -1.86 -13.19 -3.90
N GLU A 98 -3.14 -13.53 -4.03
CA GLU A 98 -3.86 -13.41 -5.29
C GLU A 98 -3.85 -11.96 -5.82
N ARG A 99 -4.19 -10.97 -4.97
CA ARG A 99 -4.19 -9.56 -5.34
C ARG A 99 -2.80 -9.05 -5.73
N GLN A 100 -1.75 -9.47 -4.99
CA GLN A 100 -0.37 -9.11 -5.33
C GLN A 100 0.09 -9.72 -6.65
N CYS A 101 -0.19 -11.00 -6.89
CA CYS A 101 0.13 -11.65 -8.16
C CYS A 101 -0.55 -10.93 -9.33
N ASN A 102 -1.84 -10.64 -9.22
CA ASN A 102 -2.57 -9.91 -10.25
C ASN A 102 -2.00 -8.51 -10.49
N LEU A 103 -1.61 -7.79 -9.44
CA LEU A 103 -1.00 -6.48 -9.55
C LEU A 103 0.35 -6.54 -10.30
N VAL A 104 1.22 -7.47 -9.92
CA VAL A 104 2.54 -7.66 -10.57
C VAL A 104 2.38 -8.05 -12.04
N VAL A 105 1.46 -8.95 -12.35
CA VAL A 105 1.15 -9.33 -13.74
C VAL A 105 0.71 -8.11 -14.56
N ASN A 106 -0.16 -7.26 -14.02
CA ASN A 106 -0.61 -6.04 -14.69
C ASN A 106 0.54 -5.05 -14.90
N TRP A 107 1.44 -4.89 -13.94
CA TRP A 107 2.65 -4.09 -14.11
C TRP A 107 3.52 -4.61 -15.25
N MET A 108 3.77 -5.92 -15.28
CA MET A 108 4.59 -6.54 -16.33
C MET A 108 3.95 -6.37 -17.72
N ARG A 109 2.62 -6.45 -17.84
CA ARG A 109 1.89 -6.25 -19.10
C ARG A 109 2.11 -4.85 -19.72
N VAL A 110 2.33 -3.84 -18.88
CA VAL A 110 2.62 -2.46 -19.34
C VAL A 110 4.12 -2.14 -19.33
N GLY A 111 4.97 -3.14 -19.12
CA GLY A 111 6.43 -2.95 -19.11
C GLY A 111 6.95 -2.24 -17.85
N PHE A 112 6.14 -2.15 -16.79
CA PHE A 112 6.57 -1.54 -15.54
C PHE A 112 7.25 -2.56 -14.64
N ILE A 113 8.49 -2.29 -14.25
CA ILE A 113 9.27 -3.07 -13.28
C ILE A 113 9.53 -2.18 -12.07
N HIS A 114 9.05 -2.62 -10.91
CA HIS A 114 9.33 -1.96 -9.65
C HIS A 114 10.72 -2.37 -9.16
N GLY A 115 11.60 -1.39 -8.98
CA GLY A 115 12.95 -1.60 -8.45
C GLY A 115 13.04 -1.30 -6.96
#